data_6d894f9f97e90b2dd1f7a0e77f4d929a
#
_entry.id   6d894f9f97e90b2dd1f7a0e77f4d929a
#
_cell.length_a   1.000
_cell.length_b   1.000
_cell.length_c   1.000
_cell.angle_alpha   90.00
_cell.angle_beta   90.00
_cell.angle_gamma   90.00
#
_symmetry.space_group_name_H-M   'P 1'
#
loop_
_entity.id
_entity.type
_entity.pdbx_description
1 polymer ?
#
loop_
_entity_poly.entity_id
_entity_poly.type
_entity_poly.pdbx_seq_one_letter_code
_entity_poly.pdbx_strand_id
1 'polypeptide(L)'
;MHPEILIRGGRVFDGNGGEGVEADVAIQDGAIVAIGPGLEAGPDTRVIEAAGRWVTPGFVDMHTHYDAEVEFDPSLHESVRHGVTTVLTGSCSLSMVMGEPQDLADQFCRVEAIPREVVLPLLERVKDWDSPREYIAHLKGLPLGPNVACLLGHSTIRSAVMGLGRSVEKKERPTPAEMRRMEDLLNEALDVGFVGLSISTLPWDKLDGEVYRSRPMPSVFGSWREYRRLAKHLRRRGRVLQAVPNISTKVNIFLFLLISAGLFVRKALKTTLISMMDVRADRFAFRIAGVMSRVVNRILGGDFRMQALPEPFDLYADGMDIVVFEEFEAGTAALHVTDQLARTALMRDPAYRKRFKRQWRRKLVPRAYHRDLRYAEVVRCPDASVVGKTFAALGEERGQDAIDVFLDLVIEHGRALRWYTLMGNDRPAWLRWILTHPDILIGFSDAGAHLRNMAHYNFPMRLLKRVRDAEREGAPFMSVGRAVERLSSEIARWLDVDAGVLAVGKRADVVVIDPAGLDEAVEAIHEEPVPELNGLPRLVRRNPRAVDAVLVNGRLAVEAGEPVAELGHAPGYGRVLEAGVESPGTPTLSALRV
;
A
#
# COMPACT_ATOMS: atom_id res chain seq x y z
N MET A 1 -40.26 2.96 10.41
CA MET A 1 -39.13 2.34 11.14
C MET A 1 -38.05 3.40 11.17
N HIS A 2 -37.54 3.75 12.35
CA HIS A 2 -36.48 4.76 12.45
C HIS A 2 -35.12 4.10 12.28
N PRO A 3 -34.12 4.79 11.69
CA PRO A 3 -32.80 4.22 11.48
C PRO A 3 -32.03 4.05 12.81
N GLU A 4 -31.09 3.13 12.85
CA GLU A 4 -30.14 2.99 13.98
C GLU A 4 -29.19 4.19 14.05
N ILE A 5 -28.71 4.64 12.88
CA ILE A 5 -27.82 5.80 12.77
C ILE A 5 -28.37 6.75 11.70
N LEU A 6 -28.36 8.05 12.01
CA LEU A 6 -28.70 9.13 11.10
C LEU A 6 -27.52 10.13 11.03
N ILE A 7 -26.88 10.24 9.87
CA ILE A 7 -25.93 11.31 9.57
C ILE A 7 -26.72 12.48 9.01
N ARG A 8 -26.72 13.61 9.70
CA ARG A 8 -27.65 14.73 9.43
C ARG A 8 -26.95 15.94 8.82
N GLY A 9 -27.51 16.46 7.69
CA GLY A 9 -27.20 17.77 7.15
C GLY A 9 -25.80 17.90 6.55
N GLY A 10 -25.22 16.81 6.05
CA GLY A 10 -23.91 16.81 5.43
C GLY A 10 -23.94 17.01 3.92
N ARG A 11 -22.83 17.46 3.35
CA ARG A 11 -22.62 17.45 1.90
C ARG A 11 -22.20 16.07 1.45
N VAL A 12 -23.15 15.31 0.92
CA VAL A 12 -22.97 13.91 0.54
C VAL A 12 -22.37 13.81 -0.86
N PHE A 13 -21.22 13.14 -0.97
CA PHE A 13 -20.60 12.71 -2.22
C PHE A 13 -20.79 11.20 -2.36
N ASP A 14 -21.50 10.76 -3.38
CA ASP A 14 -21.92 9.37 -3.55
C ASP A 14 -20.80 8.40 -4.01
N GLY A 15 -19.63 8.93 -4.37
CA GLY A 15 -18.52 8.16 -4.91
C GLY A 15 -18.53 7.99 -6.44
N ASN A 16 -19.44 8.64 -7.17
CA ASN A 16 -19.52 8.57 -8.63
C ASN A 16 -18.99 9.82 -9.35
N GLY A 17 -18.23 10.67 -8.64
CA GLY A 17 -17.55 11.84 -9.21
C GLY A 17 -18.43 13.08 -9.37
N GLY A 18 -19.69 13.00 -8.97
CA GLY A 18 -20.65 14.11 -9.00
C GLY A 18 -20.37 15.19 -7.95
N GLU A 19 -21.03 16.33 -8.09
CA GLU A 19 -21.03 17.37 -7.05
C GLU A 19 -21.79 16.88 -5.81
N GLY A 20 -21.27 17.23 -4.62
CA GLY A 20 -21.93 16.87 -3.38
C GLY A 20 -23.28 17.56 -3.21
N VAL A 21 -24.24 16.86 -2.61
CA VAL A 21 -25.60 17.31 -2.35
C VAL A 21 -25.85 17.36 -0.84
N GLU A 22 -26.45 18.43 -0.35
CA GLU A 22 -26.88 18.53 1.05
C GLU A 22 -27.99 17.51 1.32
N ALA A 23 -27.70 16.52 2.18
CA ALA A 23 -28.64 15.44 2.49
C ALA A 23 -28.31 14.79 3.84
N ASP A 24 -29.27 14.04 4.35
CA ASP A 24 -29.10 13.11 5.46
C ASP A 24 -28.87 11.70 4.91
N VAL A 25 -28.17 10.86 5.68
CA VAL A 25 -27.95 9.44 5.37
C VAL A 25 -28.46 8.58 6.54
N ALA A 26 -29.45 7.75 6.28
CA ALA A 26 -30.03 6.84 7.25
C ALA A 26 -29.46 5.43 7.07
N ILE A 27 -29.05 4.82 8.18
CA ILE A 27 -28.40 3.51 8.21
C ILE A 27 -29.15 2.58 9.16
N GLN A 28 -29.40 1.35 8.69
CA GLN A 28 -30.06 0.29 9.42
C GLN A 28 -29.45 -1.06 9.04
N ASP A 29 -29.19 -1.93 10.02
CA ASP A 29 -28.67 -3.28 9.81
C ASP A 29 -27.38 -3.30 8.91
N GLY A 30 -26.53 -2.32 9.09
CA GLY A 30 -25.27 -2.20 8.33
C GLY A 30 -25.40 -1.69 6.89
N ALA A 31 -26.62 -1.33 6.44
CA ALA A 31 -26.90 -0.85 5.10
C ALA A 31 -27.46 0.59 5.10
N ILE A 32 -27.23 1.31 4.03
CA ILE A 32 -27.86 2.61 3.77
C ILE A 32 -29.32 2.36 3.35
N VAL A 33 -30.27 2.87 4.14
CA VAL A 33 -31.70 2.66 3.87
C VAL A 33 -32.37 3.89 3.22
N ALA A 34 -31.82 5.08 3.43
CA ALA A 34 -32.27 6.29 2.77
C ALA A 34 -31.15 7.32 2.64
N ILE A 35 -31.22 8.13 1.57
CA ILE A 35 -30.42 9.35 1.38
C ILE A 35 -31.37 10.44 0.90
N GLY A 36 -31.46 11.55 1.62
CA GLY A 36 -32.33 12.67 1.26
C GLY A 36 -32.45 13.69 2.39
N PRO A 37 -33.03 14.87 2.12
CA PRO A 37 -33.15 15.92 3.14
C PRO A 37 -34.27 15.59 4.15
N GLY A 38 -34.08 15.97 5.41
CA GLY A 38 -35.10 15.98 6.44
C GLY A 38 -35.55 14.60 6.91
N LEU A 39 -34.66 13.62 6.96
CA LEU A 39 -34.96 12.29 7.51
C LEU A 39 -35.16 12.36 9.03
N GLU A 40 -36.14 11.61 9.52
CA GLU A 40 -36.53 11.63 10.93
C GLU A 40 -35.70 10.62 11.76
N ALA A 41 -35.20 11.11 12.89
CA ALA A 41 -34.60 10.25 13.92
C ALA A 41 -35.67 9.74 14.89
N GLY A 42 -35.54 8.48 15.30
CA GLY A 42 -36.33 7.94 16.41
C GLY A 42 -35.68 8.20 17.76
N PRO A 43 -36.33 7.79 18.86
CA PRO A 43 -35.80 7.99 20.20
C PRO A 43 -34.46 7.27 20.46
N ASP A 44 -34.24 6.13 19.79
CA ASP A 44 -33.04 5.30 19.93
C ASP A 44 -32.04 5.50 18.78
N THR A 45 -32.34 6.42 17.84
CA THR A 45 -31.45 6.71 16.71
C THR A 45 -30.21 7.48 17.19
N ARG A 46 -29.03 6.95 16.89
CA ARG A 46 -27.78 7.71 17.06
C ARG A 46 -27.67 8.75 15.95
N VAL A 47 -27.68 10.04 16.31
CA VAL A 47 -27.51 11.13 15.33
C VAL A 47 -26.05 11.56 15.31
N ILE A 48 -25.49 11.64 14.09
CA ILE A 48 -24.17 12.22 13.82
C ILE A 48 -24.41 13.52 13.06
N GLU A 49 -24.15 14.65 13.71
CA GLU A 49 -24.32 15.97 13.08
C GLU A 49 -23.20 16.22 12.06
N ALA A 50 -23.58 16.46 10.81
CA ALA A 50 -22.66 16.64 9.70
C ALA A 50 -22.81 17.97 8.96
N ALA A 51 -23.51 18.96 9.58
CA ALA A 51 -23.67 20.27 8.97
C ALA A 51 -22.31 20.93 8.69
N GLY A 52 -22.07 21.30 7.42
CA GLY A 52 -20.79 21.83 6.95
C GLY A 52 -19.68 20.77 6.78
N ARG A 53 -20.00 19.49 6.92
CA ARG A 53 -19.08 18.35 6.73
C ARG A 53 -19.26 17.73 5.35
N TRP A 54 -18.23 17.04 4.88
CA TRP A 54 -18.33 16.14 3.73
C TRP A 54 -18.67 14.74 4.22
N VAL A 55 -19.67 14.13 3.63
CA VAL A 55 -20.06 12.73 3.85
C VAL A 55 -19.69 11.96 2.60
N THR A 56 -18.76 11.02 2.72
CA THR A 56 -18.21 10.28 1.58
C THR A 56 -18.31 8.78 1.82
N PRO A 57 -18.26 7.93 0.77
CA PRO A 57 -18.00 6.51 0.99
C PRO A 57 -16.62 6.31 1.60
N GLY A 58 -16.45 5.18 2.27
CA GLY A 58 -15.15 4.74 2.74
C GLY A 58 -14.15 4.58 1.61
N PHE A 59 -12.90 4.93 1.86
CA PHE A 59 -11.81 4.88 0.90
C PHE A 59 -11.25 3.47 0.76
N VAL A 60 -10.64 3.21 -0.41
CA VAL A 60 -10.05 1.92 -0.75
C VAL A 60 -8.54 2.07 -0.90
N ASP A 61 -7.80 1.34 -0.09
CA ASP A 61 -6.35 1.21 -0.25
C ASP A 61 -6.03 -0.09 -0.98
N MET A 62 -5.58 0.04 -2.22
CA MET A 62 -5.33 -1.10 -3.10
C MET A 62 -3.92 -1.67 -3.02
N HIS A 63 -3.11 -1.18 -2.08
CA HIS A 63 -1.75 -1.64 -1.89
C HIS A 63 -1.31 -1.50 -0.44
N THR A 64 -1.44 -2.58 0.29
CA THR A 64 -0.99 -2.68 1.69
C THR A 64 -0.21 -3.97 1.92
N HIS A 65 0.47 -4.03 3.05
CA HIS A 65 1.22 -5.17 3.58
C HIS A 65 0.76 -5.53 4.99
N TYR A 66 -0.54 -5.45 5.21
CA TYR A 66 -1.17 -5.80 6.48
C TYR A 66 -1.22 -7.30 6.76
N ASP A 67 -0.58 -8.12 5.92
CA ASP A 67 -0.60 -9.59 6.00
C ASP A 67 -0.14 -10.15 7.35
N ALA A 68 0.82 -9.49 8.01
CA ALA A 68 1.22 -9.86 9.37
C ALA A 68 0.47 -9.07 10.44
N GLU A 69 0.19 -7.78 10.20
CA GLU A 69 -0.44 -6.91 11.20
C GLU A 69 -1.87 -7.35 11.51
N VAL A 70 -2.62 -7.83 10.54
CA VAL A 70 -3.99 -8.32 10.73
C VAL A 70 -4.09 -9.46 11.75
N GLU A 71 -3.00 -10.19 11.98
CA GLU A 71 -2.94 -11.31 12.92
C GLU A 71 -2.70 -10.87 14.38
N PHE A 72 -2.13 -9.70 14.63
CA PHE A 72 -1.93 -9.18 15.98
C PHE A 72 -2.77 -7.95 16.29
N ASP A 73 -3.16 -7.17 15.29
CA ASP A 73 -4.08 -6.03 15.41
C ASP A 73 -5.06 -6.01 14.23
N PRO A 74 -6.12 -6.83 14.26
CA PRO A 74 -7.11 -6.86 13.20
C PRO A 74 -7.92 -5.57 13.06
N SER A 75 -7.79 -4.62 13.99
CA SER A 75 -8.41 -3.30 13.88
C SER A 75 -7.87 -2.51 12.69
N LEU A 76 -6.59 -2.69 12.35
CA LEU A 76 -5.86 -1.91 11.33
C LEU A 76 -6.17 -0.41 11.46
N HIS A 77 -6.26 0.02 12.73
CA HIS A 77 -6.84 1.30 13.15
C HIS A 77 -6.14 2.50 12.49
N GLU A 78 -4.84 2.37 12.15
CA GLU A 78 -4.11 3.48 11.54
C GLU A 78 -4.64 3.84 10.14
N SER A 79 -5.12 2.86 9.36
CA SER A 79 -5.83 3.14 8.10
C SER A 79 -7.28 3.59 8.33
N VAL A 80 -7.99 2.93 9.27
CA VAL A 80 -9.42 3.21 9.51
C VAL A 80 -9.63 4.63 10.01
N ARG A 81 -8.76 5.16 10.89
CA ARG A 81 -8.87 6.54 11.40
C ARG A 81 -8.83 7.62 10.32
N HIS A 82 -8.29 7.29 9.14
CA HIS A 82 -8.22 8.17 7.97
C HIS A 82 -9.31 7.89 6.93
N GLY A 83 -10.35 7.14 7.31
CA GLY A 83 -11.49 6.82 6.45
C GLY A 83 -11.23 5.71 5.44
N VAL A 84 -10.12 4.97 5.54
CA VAL A 84 -9.89 3.77 4.72
C VAL A 84 -10.69 2.62 5.33
N THR A 85 -11.78 2.23 4.66
CA THR A 85 -12.67 1.16 5.12
C THR A 85 -12.45 -0.14 4.35
N THR A 86 -11.60 -0.15 3.35
CA THR A 86 -11.26 -1.36 2.57
C THR A 86 -9.77 -1.35 2.24
N VAL A 87 -9.08 -2.45 2.56
CA VAL A 87 -7.66 -2.66 2.30
C VAL A 87 -7.43 -3.91 1.45
N LEU A 88 -6.38 -3.90 0.63
CA LEU A 88 -5.96 -5.03 -0.20
C LEU A 88 -4.63 -5.59 0.30
N THR A 89 -4.63 -6.83 0.80
CA THR A 89 -3.44 -7.57 1.24
C THR A 89 -2.84 -8.46 0.15
N GLY A 90 -1.67 -9.03 0.38
CA GLY A 90 -1.02 -9.94 -0.57
C GLY A 90 -0.27 -9.22 -1.69
N SER A 91 0.16 -7.98 -1.48
CA SER A 91 0.89 -7.17 -2.47
C SER A 91 2.32 -7.66 -2.71
N CYS A 92 2.97 -7.18 -3.76
CA CYS A 92 4.41 -7.36 -4.06
C CYS A 92 4.91 -8.80 -4.13
N SER A 93 4.06 -9.75 -4.51
CA SER A 93 4.31 -11.20 -4.53
C SER A 93 4.28 -11.89 -3.17
N LEU A 94 4.02 -11.17 -2.10
CA LEU A 94 3.97 -11.67 -0.73
C LEU A 94 2.52 -11.92 -0.30
N SER A 95 2.29 -12.98 0.44
CA SER A 95 1.03 -13.23 1.15
C SER A 95 1.24 -14.31 2.20
N MET A 96 0.43 -14.32 3.25
CA MET A 96 0.50 -15.32 4.33
C MET A 96 -0.41 -16.55 4.08
N VAL A 97 -0.82 -16.77 2.83
CA VAL A 97 -1.89 -17.70 2.44
C VAL A 97 -1.53 -19.18 2.63
N MET A 98 -0.26 -19.54 2.49
CA MET A 98 0.21 -20.94 2.60
C MET A 98 1.71 -21.01 2.81
N GLY A 99 2.20 -22.15 3.32
CA GLY A 99 3.61 -22.42 3.56
C GLY A 99 3.96 -22.40 5.04
N GLU A 100 5.17 -22.85 5.35
CA GLU A 100 5.65 -22.94 6.73
C GLU A 100 5.85 -21.53 7.35
N PRO A 101 5.55 -21.35 8.65
CA PRO A 101 5.76 -20.07 9.35
C PRO A 101 7.14 -19.47 9.13
N GLN A 102 8.18 -20.30 9.17
CA GLN A 102 9.57 -19.92 8.92
C GLN A 102 9.76 -19.29 7.53
N ASP A 103 9.27 -19.98 6.49
CA ASP A 103 9.41 -19.53 5.10
C ASP A 103 8.63 -18.23 4.85
N LEU A 104 7.46 -18.08 5.47
CA LEU A 104 6.64 -16.86 5.38
C LEU A 104 7.33 -15.68 6.08
N ALA A 105 7.83 -15.87 7.30
CA ALA A 105 8.57 -14.84 8.03
C ALA A 105 9.85 -14.42 7.27
N ASP A 106 10.60 -15.38 6.71
CA ASP A 106 11.82 -15.10 5.94
C ASP A 106 11.53 -14.32 4.66
N GLN A 107 10.38 -14.53 4.03
CA GLN A 107 9.96 -13.78 2.86
C GLN A 107 9.47 -12.36 3.20
N PHE A 108 8.80 -12.20 4.35
CA PHE A 108 8.08 -10.96 4.68
C PHE A 108 8.93 -9.94 5.44
N CYS A 109 9.62 -10.36 6.51
CA CYS A 109 10.13 -9.47 7.53
C CYS A 109 11.16 -8.45 7.04
N ARG A 110 12.13 -8.88 6.23
CA ARG A 110 13.18 -7.97 5.73
C ARG A 110 12.69 -7.02 4.64
N VAL A 111 11.79 -7.49 3.77
CA VAL A 111 11.21 -6.67 2.70
C VAL A 111 10.38 -5.56 3.32
N GLU A 112 9.52 -5.91 4.27
CA GLU A 112 8.58 -4.99 4.89
C GLU A 112 9.14 -4.25 6.11
N ALA A 113 10.40 -4.55 6.48
CA ALA A 113 11.11 -3.95 7.62
C ALA A 113 10.34 -4.12 8.95
N ILE A 114 9.77 -5.30 9.17
CA ILE A 114 9.09 -5.70 10.41
C ILE A 114 9.97 -6.72 11.16
N PRO A 115 10.07 -6.65 12.50
CA PRO A 115 10.92 -7.54 13.29
C PRO A 115 10.54 -9.02 13.16
N ARG A 116 11.46 -9.85 12.66
CA ARG A 116 11.24 -11.28 12.49
C ARG A 116 11.03 -12.01 13.82
N GLU A 117 11.68 -11.53 14.87
CA GLU A 117 11.54 -12.03 16.25
C GLU A 117 10.12 -11.85 16.83
N VAL A 118 9.28 -11.07 16.17
CA VAL A 118 7.86 -10.92 16.51
C VAL A 118 6.98 -11.70 15.56
N VAL A 119 7.22 -11.60 14.25
CA VAL A 119 6.36 -12.22 13.21
C VAL A 119 6.45 -13.74 13.23
N LEU A 120 7.66 -14.32 13.38
CA LEU A 120 7.81 -15.78 13.38
C LEU A 120 7.07 -16.46 14.54
N PRO A 121 7.28 -16.07 15.83
CA PRO A 121 6.53 -16.66 16.94
C PRO A 121 5.02 -16.42 16.84
N LEU A 122 4.59 -15.29 16.24
CA LEU A 122 3.18 -15.03 15.97
C LEU A 122 2.62 -16.08 15.00
N LEU A 123 3.25 -16.26 13.84
CA LEU A 123 2.80 -17.24 12.84
C LEU A 123 2.82 -18.68 13.39
N GLU A 124 3.85 -19.07 14.15
CA GLU A 124 3.91 -20.38 14.80
C GLU A 124 2.74 -20.62 15.77
N ARG A 125 2.20 -19.56 16.36
CA ARG A 125 1.08 -19.63 17.31
C ARG A 125 -0.29 -19.65 16.63
N VAL A 126 -0.48 -18.81 15.58
CA VAL A 126 -1.82 -18.55 15.05
C VAL A 126 -2.11 -19.28 13.74
N LYS A 127 -1.09 -19.66 12.98
CA LYS A 127 -1.28 -20.25 11.66
C LYS A 127 -1.79 -21.69 11.76
N ASP A 128 -3.04 -21.88 11.36
CA ASP A 128 -3.74 -23.17 11.29
C ASP A 128 -4.29 -23.46 9.88
N TRP A 129 -3.82 -22.74 8.88
CA TRP A 129 -4.26 -22.82 7.48
C TRP A 129 -3.11 -23.12 6.53
N ASP A 130 -3.40 -23.79 5.39
CA ASP A 130 -2.41 -24.15 4.38
C ASP A 130 -2.94 -24.11 2.94
N SER A 131 -4.13 -23.50 2.78
CA SER A 131 -4.76 -23.31 1.49
C SER A 131 -5.44 -21.94 1.40
N PRO A 132 -5.72 -21.44 0.19
CA PRO A 132 -6.47 -20.20 0.02
C PRO A 132 -7.85 -20.23 0.69
N ARG A 133 -8.52 -21.37 0.69
CA ARG A 133 -9.84 -21.54 1.30
C ARG A 133 -9.77 -21.44 2.82
N GLU A 134 -8.81 -22.11 3.43
CA GLU A 134 -8.60 -22.07 4.88
C GLU A 134 -8.20 -20.67 5.33
N TYR A 135 -7.31 -19.99 4.59
CA TYR A 135 -6.92 -18.62 4.90
C TYR A 135 -8.09 -17.64 4.88
N ILE A 136 -8.99 -17.74 3.87
CA ILE A 136 -10.20 -16.91 3.84
C ILE A 136 -11.14 -17.26 5.01
N ALA A 137 -11.25 -18.54 5.39
CA ALA A 137 -12.04 -18.95 6.55
C ALA A 137 -11.46 -18.39 7.85
N HIS A 138 -10.12 -18.41 8.01
CA HIS A 138 -9.41 -17.80 9.13
C HIS A 138 -9.68 -16.29 9.21
N LEU A 139 -9.44 -15.54 8.13
CA LEU A 139 -9.72 -14.09 8.10
C LEU A 139 -11.18 -13.74 8.43
N LYS A 140 -12.14 -14.56 7.99
CA LYS A 140 -13.58 -14.38 8.33
C LYS A 140 -13.85 -14.60 9.83
N GLY A 141 -12.98 -15.28 10.53
CA GLY A 141 -13.04 -15.49 11.99
C GLY A 141 -12.47 -14.33 12.80
N LEU A 142 -11.67 -13.47 12.21
CA LEU A 142 -11.06 -12.33 12.90
C LEU A 142 -12.05 -11.17 13.07
N PRO A 143 -11.93 -10.39 14.15
CA PRO A 143 -12.72 -9.17 14.36
C PRO A 143 -12.13 -8.01 13.53
N LEU A 144 -12.18 -8.12 12.20
CA LEU A 144 -11.59 -7.16 11.27
C LEU A 144 -12.14 -5.74 11.48
N GLY A 145 -11.26 -4.75 11.52
CA GLY A 145 -11.64 -3.34 11.54
C GLY A 145 -12.13 -2.87 10.18
N PRO A 146 -11.31 -2.78 9.15
CA PRO A 146 -11.73 -2.52 7.78
C PRO A 146 -12.13 -3.80 7.06
N ASN A 147 -12.78 -3.66 5.91
CA ASN A 147 -12.95 -4.75 4.97
C ASN A 147 -11.60 -5.14 4.35
N VAL A 148 -11.39 -6.44 4.14
CA VAL A 148 -10.13 -6.98 3.59
C VAL A 148 -10.41 -7.72 2.29
N ALA A 149 -9.72 -7.35 1.22
CA ALA A 149 -9.64 -8.12 -0.02
C ALA A 149 -8.21 -8.66 -0.19
N CYS A 150 -8.04 -9.79 -0.90
CA CYS A 150 -6.76 -10.49 -0.94
C CYS A 150 -6.24 -10.68 -2.37
N LEU A 151 -4.92 -10.53 -2.54
CA LEU A 151 -4.15 -11.06 -3.66
C LEU A 151 -3.38 -12.30 -3.21
N LEU A 152 -3.17 -13.24 -4.12
CA LEU A 152 -2.29 -14.37 -3.88
C LEU A 152 -0.87 -14.01 -4.31
N GLY A 153 0.10 -14.17 -3.41
CA GLY A 153 1.50 -13.86 -3.69
C GLY A 153 2.19 -14.94 -4.53
N HIS A 154 2.85 -14.56 -5.62
CA HIS A 154 3.58 -15.51 -6.46
C HIS A 154 4.79 -16.11 -5.73
N SER A 155 5.48 -15.34 -4.87
CA SER A 155 6.57 -15.87 -4.03
C SER A 155 6.05 -16.96 -3.10
N THR A 156 4.89 -16.72 -2.48
CA THR A 156 4.23 -17.68 -1.58
C THR A 156 3.87 -18.98 -2.30
N ILE A 157 3.20 -18.92 -3.47
CA ILE A 157 2.86 -20.14 -4.23
C ILE A 157 4.12 -20.90 -4.63
N ARG A 158 5.13 -20.17 -5.11
CA ARG A 158 6.37 -20.77 -5.64
C ARG A 158 7.15 -21.46 -4.54
N SER A 159 7.29 -20.84 -3.36
CA SER A 159 7.95 -21.46 -2.21
C SER A 159 7.16 -22.65 -1.65
N ALA A 160 5.84 -22.54 -1.54
CA ALA A 160 5.00 -23.64 -1.06
C ALA A 160 5.06 -24.89 -1.96
N VAL A 161 5.14 -24.71 -3.28
CA VAL A 161 5.11 -25.83 -4.25
C VAL A 161 6.51 -26.41 -4.50
N MET A 162 7.54 -25.57 -4.57
CA MET A 162 8.92 -26.01 -4.90
C MET A 162 9.84 -26.19 -3.67
N GLY A 163 9.40 -25.71 -2.50
CA GLY A 163 10.26 -25.45 -1.35
C GLY A 163 11.06 -24.16 -1.51
N LEU A 164 11.28 -23.41 -0.41
CA LEU A 164 11.95 -22.11 -0.44
C LEU A 164 13.33 -22.21 -1.12
N GLY A 165 14.14 -23.20 -0.77
CA GLY A 165 15.49 -23.35 -1.32
C GLY A 165 15.54 -23.46 -2.84
N ARG A 166 14.74 -24.35 -3.45
CA ARG A 166 14.69 -24.50 -4.91
C ARG A 166 14.07 -23.28 -5.59
N SER A 167 13.09 -22.66 -4.92
CA SER A 167 12.38 -21.50 -5.48
C SER A 167 13.27 -20.27 -5.69
N VAL A 168 14.39 -20.18 -4.97
CA VAL A 168 15.38 -19.07 -5.05
C VAL A 168 16.67 -19.45 -5.78
N GLU A 169 16.67 -20.54 -6.51
CA GLU A 169 17.80 -20.96 -7.33
C GLU A 169 17.60 -20.56 -8.79
N LYS A 170 18.59 -19.84 -9.36
CA LYS A 170 18.50 -19.25 -10.71
C LYS A 170 18.25 -20.26 -11.82
N LYS A 171 18.76 -21.49 -11.67
CA LYS A 171 18.65 -22.54 -12.69
C LYS A 171 17.42 -23.43 -12.50
N GLU A 172 16.79 -23.39 -11.34
CA GLU A 172 15.62 -24.20 -11.03
C GLU A 172 14.35 -23.65 -11.70
N ARG A 173 13.55 -24.58 -12.21
CA ARG A 173 12.24 -24.29 -12.80
C ARG A 173 11.22 -25.25 -12.23
N PRO A 174 9.94 -24.84 -12.12
CA PRO A 174 8.91 -25.78 -11.73
C PRO A 174 8.79 -26.90 -12.75
N THR A 175 8.67 -28.12 -12.28
CA THR A 175 8.31 -29.29 -13.11
C THR A 175 6.89 -29.09 -13.67
N PRO A 176 6.47 -29.87 -14.69
CA PRO A 176 5.10 -29.81 -15.18
C PRO A 176 4.03 -30.11 -14.12
N ALA A 177 4.33 -30.95 -13.13
CA ALA A 177 3.43 -31.25 -12.01
C ALA A 177 3.35 -30.07 -11.02
N GLU A 178 4.50 -29.50 -10.63
CA GLU A 178 4.55 -28.30 -9.78
C GLU A 178 3.85 -27.11 -10.45
N MET A 179 4.05 -26.92 -11.75
CA MET A 179 3.36 -25.84 -12.47
C MET A 179 1.83 -26.04 -12.48
N ARG A 180 1.33 -27.28 -12.62
CA ARG A 180 -0.10 -27.56 -12.48
C ARG A 180 -0.58 -27.26 -11.07
N ARG A 181 0.18 -27.68 -10.05
CA ARG A 181 -0.19 -27.38 -8.65
C ARG A 181 -0.29 -25.89 -8.38
N MET A 182 0.63 -25.07 -8.93
CA MET A 182 0.54 -23.60 -8.83
C MET A 182 -0.73 -23.05 -9.52
N GLU A 183 -1.10 -23.60 -10.68
CA GLU A 183 -2.32 -23.22 -11.39
C GLU A 183 -3.58 -23.63 -10.60
N ASP A 184 -3.58 -24.80 -9.96
CA ASP A 184 -4.69 -25.29 -9.14
C ASP A 184 -4.88 -24.40 -7.89
N LEU A 185 -3.80 -24.06 -7.19
CA LEU A 185 -3.84 -23.16 -6.03
C LEU A 185 -4.32 -21.75 -6.41
N LEU A 186 -3.87 -21.24 -7.57
CA LEU A 186 -4.38 -19.97 -8.07
C LEU A 186 -5.89 -20.06 -8.39
N ASN A 187 -6.34 -21.13 -9.03
CA ASN A 187 -7.76 -21.31 -9.33
C ASN A 187 -8.59 -21.41 -8.05
N GLU A 188 -8.11 -22.15 -7.04
CA GLU A 188 -8.77 -22.24 -5.73
C GLU A 188 -8.88 -20.85 -5.08
N ALA A 189 -7.79 -20.05 -5.09
CA ALA A 189 -7.83 -18.68 -4.58
C ALA A 189 -8.88 -17.83 -5.30
N LEU A 190 -8.93 -17.91 -6.63
CA LEU A 190 -9.92 -17.18 -7.43
C LEU A 190 -11.37 -17.67 -7.19
N ASP A 191 -11.55 -18.95 -6.86
CA ASP A 191 -12.87 -19.54 -6.54
C ASP A 191 -13.40 -19.07 -5.18
N VAL A 192 -12.50 -18.77 -4.23
CA VAL A 192 -12.87 -18.23 -2.91
C VAL A 192 -12.79 -16.70 -2.83
N GLY A 193 -12.73 -16.03 -3.99
CA GLY A 193 -12.91 -14.58 -4.09
C GLY A 193 -11.66 -13.73 -4.04
N PHE A 194 -10.46 -14.30 -4.17
CA PHE A 194 -9.25 -13.47 -4.33
C PHE A 194 -9.37 -12.56 -5.55
N VAL A 195 -8.90 -11.33 -5.40
CA VAL A 195 -8.90 -10.30 -6.44
C VAL A 195 -7.97 -10.69 -7.60
N GLY A 196 -6.89 -11.39 -7.32
CA GLY A 196 -5.93 -11.81 -8.32
C GLY A 196 -4.62 -12.36 -7.78
N LEU A 197 -3.55 -12.11 -8.52
CA LEU A 197 -2.19 -12.57 -8.24
C LEU A 197 -1.24 -11.37 -8.18
N SER A 198 -0.33 -11.35 -7.22
CA SER A 198 0.78 -10.39 -7.16
C SER A 198 2.12 -11.03 -7.54
N ILE A 199 2.94 -10.31 -8.30
CA ILE A 199 4.26 -10.73 -8.79
C ILE A 199 5.29 -9.65 -8.48
N SER A 200 6.50 -10.01 -8.00
CA SER A 200 7.66 -9.12 -7.96
C SER A 200 8.77 -9.64 -8.87
N THR A 201 9.31 -8.75 -9.69
CA THR A 201 10.53 -9.01 -10.46
C THR A 201 11.69 -8.13 -9.99
N LEU A 202 11.52 -7.45 -8.85
CA LEU A 202 12.49 -6.53 -8.28
C LEU A 202 13.54 -7.30 -7.47
N PRO A 203 14.82 -7.29 -7.87
CA PRO A 203 15.86 -8.08 -7.20
C PRO A 203 16.33 -7.47 -5.86
N TRP A 204 15.75 -6.34 -5.45
CA TRP A 204 16.08 -5.68 -4.18
C TRP A 204 15.27 -6.23 -3.01
N ASP A 205 14.11 -6.83 -3.28
CA ASP A 205 13.34 -7.54 -2.28
C ASP A 205 14.11 -8.79 -1.86
N LYS A 206 14.57 -8.81 -0.61
CA LYS A 206 15.51 -9.81 -0.11
C LYS A 206 14.92 -10.63 1.03
N LEU A 207 15.19 -11.92 1.01
CA LEU A 207 14.87 -12.82 2.12
C LEU A 207 15.62 -12.44 3.40
N ASP A 208 14.96 -12.64 4.52
CA ASP A 208 15.52 -12.68 5.85
C ASP A 208 15.97 -14.12 6.23
N GLY A 209 16.00 -14.43 7.52
CA GLY A 209 16.37 -15.73 8.06
C GLY A 209 17.88 -15.98 8.02
N GLU A 210 18.27 -17.25 8.26
CA GLU A 210 19.69 -17.63 8.34
C GLU A 210 20.17 -18.28 7.05
N VAL A 211 19.38 -19.19 6.46
CA VAL A 211 19.81 -20.07 5.36
C VAL A 211 19.85 -19.35 4.02
N TYR A 212 18.82 -18.56 3.71
CA TYR A 212 18.68 -17.91 2.39
C TYR A 212 18.77 -16.38 2.46
N ARG A 213 19.31 -15.86 3.57
CA ARG A 213 19.45 -14.43 3.81
C ARG A 213 20.08 -13.68 2.65
N SER A 214 19.50 -12.55 2.27
CA SER A 214 19.92 -11.68 1.16
C SER A 214 19.77 -12.29 -0.24
N ARG A 215 19.15 -13.44 -0.41
CA ARG A 215 18.70 -13.88 -1.74
C ARG A 215 17.47 -13.08 -2.15
N PRO A 216 17.29 -12.76 -3.44
CA PRO A 216 16.03 -12.20 -3.94
C PRO A 216 14.86 -13.13 -3.66
N MET A 217 13.66 -12.54 -3.61
CA MET A 217 12.40 -13.24 -3.42
C MET A 217 12.14 -14.34 -4.45
N PRO A 218 11.42 -15.42 -4.12
CA PRO A 218 11.10 -16.51 -5.05
C PRO A 218 10.51 -16.06 -6.38
N SER A 219 9.65 -15.04 -6.37
CA SER A 219 9.03 -14.49 -7.57
C SER A 219 10.05 -13.97 -8.59
N VAL A 220 11.18 -13.40 -8.15
CA VAL A 220 12.23 -12.86 -9.05
C VAL A 220 12.82 -13.94 -9.97
N PHE A 221 12.81 -15.19 -9.52
CA PHE A 221 13.32 -16.35 -10.28
C PHE A 221 12.28 -16.96 -11.21
N GLY A 222 11.03 -16.50 -11.15
CA GLY A 222 9.96 -16.92 -12.05
C GLY A 222 10.28 -16.61 -13.52
N SER A 223 9.92 -17.51 -14.43
CA SER A 223 10.10 -17.29 -15.87
C SER A 223 8.89 -16.58 -16.46
N TRP A 224 9.08 -15.84 -17.57
CA TRP A 224 7.96 -15.24 -18.31
C TRP A 224 6.96 -16.27 -18.85
N ARG A 225 7.38 -17.53 -19.04
CA ARG A 225 6.47 -18.65 -19.37
C ARG A 225 5.57 -18.99 -18.19
N GLU A 226 6.13 -19.02 -16.99
CA GLU A 226 5.41 -19.26 -15.73
C GLU A 226 4.37 -18.13 -15.49
N TYR A 227 4.79 -16.87 -15.51
CA TYR A 227 3.89 -15.73 -15.36
C TYR A 227 2.75 -15.72 -16.39
N ARG A 228 3.06 -16.00 -17.67
CA ARG A 228 2.03 -16.05 -18.73
C ARG A 228 1.04 -17.19 -18.54
N ARG A 229 1.46 -18.32 -17.97
CA ARG A 229 0.54 -19.43 -17.67
C ARG A 229 -0.45 -19.01 -16.58
N LEU A 230 0.03 -18.47 -15.46
CA LEU A 230 -0.82 -17.97 -14.38
C LEU A 230 -1.72 -16.82 -14.84
N ALA A 231 -1.18 -15.84 -15.57
CA ALA A 231 -1.93 -14.72 -16.13
C ALA A 231 -3.08 -15.14 -17.07
N LYS A 232 -3.00 -16.32 -17.72
CA LYS A 232 -4.08 -16.85 -18.54
C LYS A 232 -5.33 -17.18 -17.71
N HIS A 233 -5.16 -17.68 -16.47
CA HIS A 233 -6.27 -17.96 -15.55
C HIS A 233 -6.92 -16.64 -15.09
N LEU A 234 -6.13 -15.65 -14.69
CA LEU A 234 -6.60 -14.32 -14.34
C LEU A 234 -7.41 -13.68 -15.46
N ARG A 235 -6.87 -13.68 -16.69
CA ARG A 235 -7.53 -13.13 -17.88
C ARG A 235 -8.89 -13.76 -18.15
N ARG A 236 -9.00 -15.08 -18.04
CA ARG A 236 -10.26 -15.79 -18.26
C ARG A 236 -11.34 -15.40 -17.27
N ARG A 237 -10.94 -15.13 -16.01
CA ARG A 237 -11.85 -14.79 -14.92
C ARG A 237 -12.02 -13.28 -14.70
N GLY A 238 -11.34 -12.42 -15.50
CA GLY A 238 -11.38 -10.97 -15.35
C GLY A 238 -10.70 -10.46 -14.06
N ARG A 239 -9.76 -11.23 -13.51
CA ARG A 239 -9.04 -10.93 -12.28
C ARG A 239 -7.75 -10.16 -12.53
N VAL A 240 -7.20 -9.58 -11.48
CA VAL A 240 -6.08 -8.64 -11.52
C VAL A 240 -4.73 -9.35 -11.45
N LEU A 241 -3.77 -8.85 -12.24
CA LEU A 241 -2.35 -9.07 -12.07
C LEU A 241 -1.71 -7.79 -11.50
N GLN A 242 -1.29 -7.83 -10.24
CA GLN A 242 -0.44 -6.77 -9.67
C GLN A 242 1.02 -7.13 -9.91
N ALA A 243 1.88 -6.18 -10.27
CA ALA A 243 3.28 -6.49 -10.47
C ALA A 243 4.23 -5.36 -10.03
N VAL A 244 5.38 -5.78 -9.49
CA VAL A 244 6.53 -4.93 -9.21
C VAL A 244 7.55 -5.16 -10.32
N PRO A 245 7.80 -4.19 -11.19
CA PRO A 245 8.75 -4.36 -12.27
C PRO A 245 10.20 -4.24 -11.80
N ASN A 246 11.11 -4.96 -12.44
CA ASN A 246 12.53 -4.70 -12.29
C ASN A 246 12.89 -3.39 -12.98
N ILE A 247 13.00 -2.32 -12.21
CA ILE A 247 13.32 -0.99 -12.72
C ILE A 247 14.78 -0.87 -13.20
N SER A 248 15.67 -1.79 -12.79
CA SER A 248 17.07 -1.78 -13.22
C SER A 248 17.22 -2.12 -14.71
N THR A 249 16.30 -2.86 -15.31
CA THR A 249 16.36 -3.24 -16.73
C THR A 249 15.33 -2.52 -17.60
N LYS A 250 14.26 -1.97 -17.00
CA LYS A 250 13.09 -1.36 -17.66
C LYS A 250 12.36 -2.30 -18.65
N VAL A 251 12.95 -3.43 -19.06
CA VAL A 251 12.38 -4.40 -20.00
C VAL A 251 11.11 -5.03 -19.45
N ASN A 252 11.08 -5.30 -18.15
CA ASN A 252 9.95 -5.95 -17.52
C ASN A 252 8.67 -5.09 -17.56
N ILE A 253 8.80 -3.77 -17.54
CA ILE A 253 7.66 -2.86 -17.71
C ILE A 253 6.97 -3.10 -19.06
N PHE A 254 7.74 -3.19 -20.16
CA PHE A 254 7.21 -3.48 -21.49
C PHE A 254 6.54 -4.85 -21.55
N LEU A 255 7.11 -5.85 -20.88
CA LEU A 255 6.54 -7.20 -20.88
C LEU A 255 5.20 -7.24 -20.10
N PHE A 256 5.07 -6.51 -18.99
CA PHE A 256 3.80 -6.37 -18.28
C PHE A 256 2.76 -5.58 -19.09
N LEU A 257 3.17 -4.55 -19.81
CA LEU A 257 2.31 -3.84 -20.75
C LEU A 257 1.77 -4.78 -21.85
N LEU A 258 2.64 -5.58 -22.45
CA LEU A 258 2.26 -6.55 -23.47
C LEU A 258 1.38 -7.68 -22.93
N ILE A 259 1.60 -8.12 -21.68
CA ILE A 259 0.76 -9.15 -21.08
C ILE A 259 -0.65 -8.64 -20.81
N SER A 260 -0.83 -7.34 -20.53
CA SER A 260 -2.14 -6.71 -20.38
C SER A 260 -2.92 -6.68 -21.70
N ALA A 261 -2.24 -6.43 -22.81
CA ALA A 261 -2.85 -6.24 -24.13
C ALA A 261 -3.70 -7.43 -24.59
N GLY A 262 -4.92 -7.15 -25.04
CA GLY A 262 -5.84 -8.12 -25.64
C GLY A 262 -5.71 -8.20 -27.14
N LEU A 263 -5.13 -7.17 -27.80
CA LEU A 263 -5.02 -7.00 -29.26
C LEU A 263 -6.38 -7.18 -29.97
N PHE A 264 -7.48 -6.85 -29.28
CA PHE A 264 -8.88 -7.00 -29.71
C PHE A 264 -9.32 -8.42 -30.08
N VAL A 265 -8.44 -9.43 -29.95
CA VAL A 265 -8.74 -10.85 -30.23
C VAL A 265 -8.99 -11.67 -28.96
N ARG A 266 -8.64 -11.15 -27.80
CA ARG A 266 -8.86 -11.76 -26.48
C ARG A 266 -9.22 -10.68 -25.45
N LYS A 267 -9.81 -11.08 -24.32
CA LYS A 267 -10.04 -10.15 -23.20
C LYS A 267 -8.73 -9.49 -22.75
N ALA A 268 -8.77 -8.20 -22.43
CA ALA A 268 -7.67 -7.56 -21.71
C ALA A 268 -7.38 -8.27 -20.39
N LEU A 269 -6.15 -8.24 -19.92
CA LEU A 269 -5.83 -8.60 -18.54
C LEU A 269 -5.74 -7.32 -17.73
N LYS A 270 -6.57 -7.22 -16.70
CA LYS A 270 -6.42 -6.17 -15.68
C LYS A 270 -5.02 -6.28 -15.08
N THR A 271 -4.16 -5.32 -15.34
CA THR A 271 -2.77 -5.35 -14.88
C THR A 271 -2.43 -4.03 -14.22
N THR A 272 -1.85 -4.10 -13.03
CA THR A 272 -1.39 -2.91 -12.31
C THR A 272 0.08 -3.01 -11.95
N LEU A 273 0.80 -1.87 -12.05
CA LEU A 273 2.20 -1.76 -11.63
C LEU A 273 2.37 -0.71 -10.54
N ILE A 274 3.25 -0.96 -9.61
CA ILE A 274 3.77 0.03 -8.67
C ILE A 274 5.08 0.61 -9.21
N SER A 275 5.34 1.86 -8.98
CA SER A 275 4.45 2.96 -8.71
C SER A 275 4.64 4.04 -9.77
N MET A 276 3.57 4.76 -10.09
CA MET A 276 3.68 5.96 -10.91
C MET A 276 4.13 7.13 -10.02
N MET A 277 5.37 7.54 -10.20
CA MET A 277 5.98 8.56 -9.37
C MET A 277 6.99 9.40 -10.17
N ASP A 278 6.99 10.71 -9.95
CA ASP A 278 8.01 11.63 -10.44
C ASP A 278 9.26 11.53 -9.56
N VAL A 279 10.02 10.42 -9.71
CA VAL A 279 11.20 10.17 -8.87
C VAL A 279 12.36 11.12 -9.21
N ARG A 280 13.05 11.61 -8.18
CA ARG A 280 14.23 12.49 -8.36
C ARG A 280 15.35 11.82 -9.15
N ALA A 281 15.48 10.50 -9.06
CA ALA A 281 16.50 9.74 -9.78
C ALA A 281 16.27 9.70 -11.30
N ASP A 282 15.00 9.76 -11.77
CA ASP A 282 14.63 9.76 -13.19
C ASP A 282 13.34 10.56 -13.41
N ARG A 283 13.51 11.84 -13.78
CA ARG A 283 12.42 12.82 -13.97
C ARG A 283 11.59 12.63 -15.23
N PHE A 284 11.88 11.61 -16.04
CA PHE A 284 11.21 11.36 -17.32
C PHE A 284 10.49 10.02 -17.39
N ALA A 285 10.90 9.01 -16.61
CA ALA A 285 10.38 7.65 -16.69
C ALA A 285 8.85 7.61 -16.51
N PHE A 286 8.29 8.36 -15.56
CA PHE A 286 6.86 8.37 -15.29
C PHE A 286 6.04 8.89 -16.48
N ARG A 287 6.55 9.88 -17.22
CA ARG A 287 5.87 10.43 -18.41
C ARG A 287 5.79 9.39 -19.53
N ILE A 288 6.91 8.68 -19.76
CA ILE A 288 6.97 7.60 -20.74
C ILE A 288 5.99 6.49 -20.33
N ALA A 289 6.00 6.09 -19.06
CA ALA A 289 5.09 5.07 -18.55
C ALA A 289 3.61 5.47 -18.73
N GLY A 290 3.25 6.73 -18.44
CA GLY A 290 1.88 7.21 -18.63
C GLY A 290 1.42 7.23 -20.11
N VAL A 291 2.30 7.68 -21.01
CA VAL A 291 2.01 7.61 -22.46
C VAL A 291 1.83 6.17 -22.91
N MET A 292 2.70 5.27 -22.45
CA MET A 292 2.63 3.85 -22.82
C MET A 292 1.39 3.16 -22.27
N SER A 293 0.97 3.48 -21.02
CA SER A 293 -0.28 2.98 -20.46
C SER A 293 -1.46 3.35 -21.36
N ARG A 294 -1.50 4.59 -21.83
CA ARG A 294 -2.54 5.09 -22.73
C ARG A 294 -2.52 4.39 -24.09
N VAL A 295 -1.34 4.17 -24.66
CA VAL A 295 -1.17 3.40 -25.94
C VAL A 295 -1.68 1.96 -25.75
N VAL A 296 -1.28 1.28 -24.70
CA VAL A 296 -1.73 -0.09 -24.42
C VAL A 296 -3.24 -0.15 -24.26
N ASN A 297 -3.84 0.75 -23.48
CA ASN A 297 -5.27 0.73 -23.22
C ASN A 297 -6.11 1.10 -24.45
N ARG A 298 -5.72 2.14 -25.19
CA ARG A 298 -6.52 2.65 -26.31
C ARG A 298 -6.24 1.97 -27.63
N ILE A 299 -4.98 1.58 -27.89
CA ILE A 299 -4.55 1.07 -29.20
C ILE A 299 -4.41 -0.45 -29.19
N LEU A 300 -3.92 -1.04 -28.08
CA LEU A 300 -3.67 -2.47 -27.99
C LEU A 300 -4.77 -3.25 -27.24
N GLY A 301 -5.89 -2.58 -26.91
CA GLY A 301 -7.01 -3.21 -26.20
C GLY A 301 -6.60 -3.82 -24.88
N GLY A 302 -5.80 -3.10 -24.09
CA GLY A 302 -5.38 -3.49 -22.75
C GLY A 302 -6.29 -2.93 -21.66
N ASP A 303 -6.04 -3.36 -20.42
CA ASP A 303 -6.58 -2.77 -19.18
C ASP A 303 -5.43 -2.66 -18.17
N PHE A 304 -4.61 -1.65 -18.39
CA PHE A 304 -3.38 -1.41 -17.65
C PHE A 304 -3.50 -0.14 -16.83
N ARG A 305 -3.26 -0.23 -15.53
CA ARG A 305 -3.29 0.89 -14.60
C ARG A 305 -1.99 0.96 -13.79
N MET A 306 -1.51 2.17 -13.53
CA MET A 306 -0.42 2.38 -12.58
C MET A 306 -1.01 2.79 -11.23
N GLN A 307 -0.36 2.41 -10.14
CA GLN A 307 -0.71 2.87 -8.80
C GLN A 307 0.10 4.11 -8.45
N ALA A 308 -0.52 5.09 -7.82
CA ALA A 308 0.17 6.31 -7.42
C ALA A 308 -0.21 6.78 -6.02
N LEU A 309 0.77 7.38 -5.39
CA LEU A 309 0.65 8.12 -4.14
C LEU A 309 0.27 9.57 -4.46
N PRO A 310 -0.73 10.17 -3.80
CA PRO A 310 -1.19 11.52 -4.11
C PRO A 310 -0.35 12.65 -3.49
N GLU A 311 0.85 12.35 -3.05
CA GLU A 311 1.66 13.21 -2.20
C GLU A 311 3.16 13.08 -2.48
N PRO A 312 4.00 13.97 -1.96
CA PRO A 312 5.44 13.78 -1.95
C PRO A 312 5.81 12.47 -1.29
N PHE A 313 6.71 11.72 -1.93
CA PHE A 313 7.21 10.47 -1.41
C PHE A 313 8.48 10.72 -0.59
N ASP A 314 8.30 10.80 0.70
CA ASP A 314 9.33 11.03 1.69
C ASP A 314 9.67 9.75 2.47
N LEU A 315 10.94 9.62 2.84
CA LEU A 315 11.47 8.49 3.58
C LEU A 315 12.28 8.95 4.78
N TYR A 316 12.17 8.19 5.85
CA TYR A 316 13.02 8.28 7.05
C TYR A 316 13.86 7.02 7.18
N ALA A 317 15.06 7.14 7.71
CA ALA A 317 15.93 6.00 7.93
C ALA A 317 16.66 6.09 9.27
N ASP A 318 16.82 4.94 9.91
CA ASP A 318 17.65 4.78 11.11
C ASP A 318 19.00 4.21 10.67
N GLY A 319 20.05 5.04 10.64
CA GLY A 319 21.35 4.66 10.08
C GLY A 319 21.26 4.23 8.62
N MET A 320 21.55 2.95 8.34
CA MET A 320 21.43 2.35 7.01
C MET A 320 20.20 1.44 6.86
N ASP A 321 19.36 1.30 7.88
CA ASP A 321 18.27 0.33 7.88
C ASP A 321 17.08 0.84 7.03
N ILE A 322 17.27 0.80 5.72
CA ILE A 322 16.27 1.14 4.70
C ILE A 322 16.58 0.42 3.38
N VAL A 323 15.53 -0.03 2.68
CA VAL A 323 15.60 -0.85 1.47
C VAL A 323 16.37 -0.20 0.31
N VAL A 324 16.49 1.12 0.23
CA VAL A 324 17.20 1.81 -0.86
C VAL A 324 18.68 1.45 -0.96
N PHE A 325 19.28 0.94 0.11
CA PHE A 325 20.66 0.43 0.07
C PHE A 325 20.77 -0.97 -0.55
N GLU A 326 19.67 -1.70 -0.75
CA GLU A 326 19.67 -2.96 -1.50
C GLU A 326 19.87 -2.78 -3.02
N GLU A 327 19.78 -1.55 -3.52
CA GLU A 327 19.99 -1.24 -4.94
C GLU A 327 21.43 -1.51 -5.45
N PHE A 328 22.39 -1.68 -4.56
CA PHE A 328 23.78 -1.89 -4.94
C PHE A 328 24.50 -2.79 -3.95
N GLU A 329 25.47 -3.53 -4.47
CA GLU A 329 26.17 -4.60 -3.78
C GLU A 329 26.80 -4.19 -2.44
N ALA A 330 27.45 -3.00 -2.38
CA ALA A 330 28.08 -2.55 -1.14
C ALA A 330 27.04 -2.18 -0.07
N GLY A 331 25.87 -1.66 -0.46
CA GLY A 331 24.75 -1.43 0.45
C GLY A 331 24.17 -2.75 0.96
N THR A 332 23.85 -3.69 0.07
CA THR A 332 23.41 -5.04 0.44
C THR A 332 24.39 -5.72 1.38
N ALA A 333 25.71 -5.58 1.16
CA ALA A 333 26.72 -6.18 2.02
C ALA A 333 26.66 -5.64 3.46
N ALA A 334 26.41 -4.34 3.66
CA ALA A 334 26.22 -3.78 5.00
C ALA A 334 24.91 -4.24 5.66
N LEU A 335 23.83 -4.34 4.89
CA LEU A 335 22.53 -4.82 5.39
C LEU A 335 22.52 -6.34 5.64
N HIS A 336 23.37 -7.09 4.97
CA HIS A 336 23.54 -8.52 5.21
C HIS A 336 24.09 -8.83 6.62
N VAL A 337 25.00 -7.96 7.11
CA VAL A 337 25.63 -8.13 8.42
C VAL A 337 24.67 -7.62 9.50
N THR A 338 24.13 -8.53 10.31
CA THR A 338 23.21 -8.21 11.41
C THR A 338 23.94 -7.76 12.67
N ASP A 339 25.12 -8.34 12.94
CA ASP A 339 25.93 -7.95 14.08
C ASP A 339 26.51 -6.55 13.92
N GLN A 340 26.26 -5.69 14.91
CA GLN A 340 26.63 -4.29 14.86
C GLN A 340 28.15 -4.07 14.85
N LEU A 341 28.91 -4.89 15.57
CA LEU A 341 30.38 -4.76 15.60
C LEU A 341 30.98 -5.16 14.26
N ALA A 342 30.52 -6.27 13.70
CA ALA A 342 30.95 -6.73 12.38
C ALA A 342 30.57 -5.73 11.28
N ARG A 343 29.36 -5.15 11.34
CA ARG A 343 28.92 -4.10 10.39
C ARG A 343 29.79 -2.84 10.52
N THR A 344 30.11 -2.43 11.72
CA THR A 344 31.02 -1.29 11.99
C THR A 344 32.43 -1.57 11.44
N ALA A 345 32.96 -2.77 11.67
CA ALA A 345 34.27 -3.16 11.13
C ALA A 345 34.28 -3.14 9.59
N LEU A 346 33.22 -3.66 8.95
CA LEU A 346 33.06 -3.61 7.50
C LEU A 346 33.06 -2.15 6.99
N MET A 347 32.31 -1.24 7.61
CA MET A 347 32.20 0.15 7.19
C MET A 347 33.47 0.98 7.46
N ARG A 348 34.35 0.54 8.36
CA ARG A 348 35.67 1.13 8.61
C ARG A 348 36.72 0.69 7.59
N ASP A 349 36.51 -0.46 6.91
CA ASP A 349 37.48 -0.97 5.91
C ASP A 349 37.62 0.01 4.74
N PRO A 350 38.84 0.51 4.44
CA PRO A 350 39.09 1.42 3.33
C PRO A 350 38.70 0.85 1.95
N ALA A 351 38.85 -0.46 1.74
CA ALA A 351 38.49 -1.12 0.49
C ALA A 351 36.96 -1.15 0.32
N TYR A 352 36.22 -1.40 1.40
CA TYR A 352 34.76 -1.31 1.41
C TYR A 352 34.29 0.12 1.11
N ARG A 353 34.83 1.14 1.80
CA ARG A 353 34.48 2.56 1.56
C ARG A 353 34.74 2.98 0.12
N LYS A 354 35.89 2.58 -0.45
CA LYS A 354 36.21 2.84 -1.86
C LYS A 354 35.19 2.20 -2.80
N ARG A 355 34.78 0.94 -2.53
CA ARG A 355 33.76 0.22 -3.30
C ARG A 355 32.40 0.89 -3.15
N PHE A 356 31.98 1.25 -1.93
CA PHE A 356 30.73 1.93 -1.63
C PHE A 356 30.64 3.26 -2.41
N LYS A 357 31.62 4.14 -2.28
CA LYS A 357 31.67 5.42 -2.98
C LYS A 357 31.62 5.26 -4.50
N ARG A 358 32.36 4.30 -5.03
CA ARG A 358 32.35 4.01 -6.49
C ARG A 358 30.96 3.57 -6.95
N GLN A 359 30.27 2.71 -6.22
CA GLN A 359 28.93 2.23 -6.58
C GLN A 359 27.87 3.31 -6.36
N TRP A 360 27.98 4.08 -5.29
CA TRP A 360 27.08 5.20 -4.99
C TRP A 360 27.07 6.24 -6.12
N ARG A 361 28.23 6.58 -6.64
CA ARG A 361 28.42 7.60 -7.68
C ARG A 361 28.12 7.17 -9.11
N ARG A 362 27.76 5.90 -9.35
CA ARG A 362 27.39 5.43 -10.69
C ARG A 362 26.13 6.13 -11.17
N LYS A 363 26.26 6.98 -12.23
CA LYS A 363 25.16 7.79 -12.78
C LYS A 363 24.30 7.06 -13.81
N LEU A 364 24.87 6.11 -14.56
CA LEU A 364 24.22 5.44 -15.70
C LEU A 364 23.45 4.18 -15.34
N VAL A 365 23.43 3.78 -14.06
CA VAL A 365 22.65 2.62 -13.60
C VAL A 365 21.26 3.09 -13.20
N PRO A 366 20.18 2.48 -13.71
CA PRO A 366 18.84 2.77 -13.26
C PRO A 366 18.71 2.55 -11.74
N ARG A 367 18.05 3.49 -11.07
CA ARG A 367 17.91 3.51 -9.60
C ARG A 367 16.62 4.22 -9.20
N ALA A 368 16.07 3.88 -8.04
CA ALA A 368 14.97 4.61 -7.43
C ALA A 368 15.50 5.73 -6.52
N TYR A 369 16.53 5.43 -5.73
CA TYR A 369 17.12 6.44 -4.85
C TYR A 369 18.08 7.38 -5.61
N HIS A 370 17.86 8.68 -5.50
CA HIS A 370 18.67 9.71 -6.19
C HIS A 370 20.13 9.73 -5.74
N ARG A 371 20.45 9.23 -4.52
CA ARG A 371 21.80 9.19 -3.93
C ARG A 371 22.48 10.56 -3.84
N ASP A 372 21.69 11.61 -3.68
CA ASP A 372 22.17 12.98 -3.55
C ASP A 372 22.01 13.42 -2.09
N LEU A 373 23.13 13.48 -1.38
CA LEU A 373 23.18 13.79 0.05
C LEU A 373 22.88 15.27 0.38
N ARG A 374 22.62 16.11 -0.63
CA ARG A 374 22.06 17.46 -0.45
C ARG A 374 20.58 17.43 -0.07
N TYR A 375 19.92 16.30 -0.29
CA TYR A 375 18.50 16.04 0.05
C TYR A 375 18.34 15.00 1.14
N ALA A 376 19.41 14.66 1.85
CA ALA A 376 19.38 13.76 2.98
C ALA A 376 19.78 14.54 4.24
N GLU A 377 18.81 14.81 5.12
CA GLU A 377 18.94 15.68 6.30
C GLU A 377 18.87 14.85 7.58
N VAL A 378 19.75 15.14 8.52
CA VAL A 378 19.72 14.53 9.87
C VAL A 378 18.60 15.14 10.69
N VAL A 379 17.60 14.34 11.07
CA VAL A 379 16.44 14.79 11.87
C VAL A 379 16.57 14.46 13.35
N ARG A 380 17.37 13.44 13.68
CA ARG A 380 17.69 13.09 15.06
C ARG A 380 19.06 12.41 15.13
N CYS A 381 19.87 12.81 16.10
CA CYS A 381 21.17 12.21 16.40
C CYS A 381 21.55 12.50 17.85
N PRO A 382 22.29 11.62 18.55
CA PRO A 382 22.89 11.94 19.85
C PRO A 382 23.82 13.16 19.80
N ASP A 383 24.50 13.37 18.68
CA ASP A 383 25.22 14.62 18.40
C ASP A 383 24.24 15.69 17.87
N ALA A 384 23.83 16.60 18.75
CA ALA A 384 22.92 17.69 18.40
C ALA A 384 23.49 18.65 17.36
N SER A 385 24.81 18.73 17.20
CA SER A 385 25.47 19.68 16.26
C SER A 385 25.20 19.35 14.80
N VAL A 386 24.82 18.10 14.47
CA VAL A 386 24.54 17.64 13.10
C VAL A 386 23.05 17.71 12.76
N VAL A 387 22.15 17.87 13.75
CA VAL A 387 20.69 17.88 13.54
C VAL A 387 20.27 19.11 12.72
N GLY A 388 19.33 18.91 11.77
CA GLY A 388 18.87 19.96 10.84
C GLY A 388 19.82 20.22 9.68
N LYS A 389 20.92 19.49 9.58
CA LYS A 389 21.89 19.63 8.48
C LYS A 389 21.84 18.47 7.52
N THR A 390 22.08 18.74 6.24
CA THR A 390 22.26 17.69 5.24
C THR A 390 23.66 17.09 5.35
N PHE A 391 23.83 15.82 4.95
CA PHE A 391 25.17 15.21 4.92
C PHE A 391 26.12 15.95 3.97
N ALA A 392 25.62 16.59 2.92
CA ALA A 392 26.43 17.41 2.04
C ALA A 392 26.95 18.66 2.76
N ALA A 393 26.10 19.38 3.49
CA ALA A 393 26.50 20.55 4.28
C ALA A 393 27.53 20.17 5.38
N LEU A 394 27.30 19.05 6.05
CA LEU A 394 28.25 18.52 7.04
C LEU A 394 29.60 18.16 6.38
N GLY A 395 29.58 17.64 5.15
CA GLY A 395 30.80 17.37 4.37
C GLY A 395 31.59 18.65 4.07
N GLU A 396 30.91 19.71 3.64
CA GLU A 396 31.52 21.03 3.39
C GLU A 396 32.10 21.62 4.68
N GLU A 397 31.35 21.62 5.78
CA GLU A 397 31.83 22.11 7.09
C GLU A 397 33.07 21.38 7.60
N ARG A 398 33.14 20.05 7.38
CA ARG A 398 34.25 19.21 7.86
C ARG A 398 35.40 19.08 6.86
N GLY A 399 35.26 19.64 5.65
CA GLY A 399 36.25 19.45 4.56
C GLY A 399 36.36 17.98 4.13
N GLN A 400 35.27 17.20 4.22
CA GLN A 400 35.21 15.76 3.96
C GLN A 400 34.22 15.42 2.85
N ASP A 401 34.40 14.26 2.25
CA ASP A 401 33.40 13.69 1.34
C ASP A 401 32.08 13.40 2.11
N ALA A 402 30.96 13.90 1.60
CA ALA A 402 29.65 13.70 2.24
C ALA A 402 29.28 12.22 2.47
N ILE A 403 29.77 11.29 1.60
CA ILE A 403 29.56 9.86 1.79
C ILE A 403 30.38 9.34 2.97
N ASP A 404 31.61 9.85 3.17
CA ASP A 404 32.40 9.48 4.33
C ASP A 404 31.78 10.02 5.62
N VAL A 405 31.27 11.26 5.63
CA VAL A 405 30.51 11.82 6.75
C VAL A 405 29.28 10.96 7.09
N PHE A 406 28.50 10.55 6.06
CA PHE A 406 27.39 9.65 6.25
C PHE A 406 27.82 8.33 6.91
N LEU A 407 28.85 7.68 6.38
CA LEU A 407 29.35 6.40 6.92
C LEU A 407 29.91 6.56 8.34
N ASP A 408 30.62 7.66 8.62
CA ASP A 408 31.18 7.94 9.96
C ASP A 408 30.05 8.12 10.99
N LEU A 409 29.01 8.89 10.67
CA LEU A 409 27.85 9.06 11.57
C LEU A 409 27.08 7.74 11.77
N VAL A 410 26.95 6.90 10.73
CA VAL A 410 26.35 5.57 10.87
C VAL A 410 27.20 4.65 11.76
N ILE A 411 28.53 4.71 11.64
CA ILE A 411 29.45 3.96 12.48
C ILE A 411 29.35 4.40 13.95
N GLU A 412 29.28 5.70 14.19
CA GLU A 412 29.29 6.30 15.52
C GLU A 412 27.95 6.11 16.24
N HIS A 413 26.83 6.33 15.55
CA HIS A 413 25.52 6.43 16.16
C HIS A 413 24.56 5.28 15.79
N GLY A 414 24.89 4.47 14.77
CA GLY A 414 24.06 3.34 14.34
C GLY A 414 22.61 3.76 14.06
N ARG A 415 21.65 3.06 14.66
CA ARG A 415 20.21 3.34 14.56
C ARG A 415 19.76 4.62 15.27
N ALA A 416 20.58 5.19 16.16
CA ALA A 416 20.27 6.45 16.82
C ALA A 416 20.41 7.65 15.86
N LEU A 417 21.15 7.50 14.75
CA LEU A 417 21.16 8.44 13.64
C LEU A 417 19.88 8.28 12.83
N ARG A 418 18.97 9.25 12.88
CA ARG A 418 17.78 9.30 12.04
C ARG A 418 17.87 10.42 11.02
N TRP A 419 17.61 10.11 9.77
CA TRP A 419 17.68 11.07 8.68
C TRP A 419 16.47 10.93 7.75
N TYR A 420 16.18 12.00 7.03
CA TYR A 420 15.07 12.17 6.12
C TYR A 420 15.56 12.39 4.70
N THR A 421 14.81 11.94 3.71
CA THR A 421 15.03 12.27 2.30
C THR A 421 13.74 12.26 1.50
N LEU A 422 13.67 13.12 0.49
CA LEU A 422 12.54 13.22 -0.42
C LEU A 422 12.86 12.53 -1.75
N MET A 423 12.17 11.43 -2.01
CA MET A 423 12.41 10.54 -3.15
C MET A 423 11.79 11.02 -4.46
N GLY A 424 10.60 11.62 -4.38
CA GLY A 424 9.85 12.03 -5.57
C GLY A 424 8.56 12.76 -5.28
N ASN A 425 7.78 13.03 -6.33
CA ASN A 425 6.52 13.77 -6.31
C ASN A 425 6.64 15.20 -5.73
N ASP A 426 7.83 15.77 -5.77
CA ASP A 426 8.17 17.08 -5.21
C ASP A 426 7.89 18.24 -6.17
N ARG A 427 7.42 17.98 -7.38
CA ARG A 427 7.04 18.97 -8.38
C ARG A 427 5.52 19.05 -8.52
N PRO A 428 4.85 20.10 -7.97
CA PRO A 428 3.38 20.16 -7.89
C PRO A 428 2.67 19.99 -9.24
N ALA A 429 3.20 20.57 -10.30
CA ALA A 429 2.60 20.47 -11.64
C ALA A 429 2.60 19.03 -12.18
N TRP A 430 3.68 18.27 -11.94
CA TRP A 430 3.76 16.88 -12.37
C TRP A 430 2.96 15.94 -11.48
N LEU A 431 2.89 16.23 -10.18
CA LEU A 431 1.99 15.51 -9.29
C LEU A 431 0.52 15.72 -9.71
N ARG A 432 0.10 16.96 -10.02
CA ARG A 432 -1.24 17.22 -10.59
C ARG A 432 -1.50 16.40 -11.86
N TRP A 433 -0.50 16.31 -12.76
CA TRP A 433 -0.61 15.48 -13.96
C TRP A 433 -0.83 13.99 -13.63
N ILE A 434 -0.10 13.43 -12.66
CA ILE A 434 -0.28 12.05 -12.18
C ILE A 434 -1.70 11.89 -11.63
N LEU A 435 -2.14 12.81 -10.77
CA LEU A 435 -3.45 12.76 -10.10
C LEU A 435 -4.63 12.86 -11.06
N THR A 436 -4.46 13.50 -12.22
CA THR A 436 -5.52 13.65 -13.22
C THR A 436 -5.44 12.63 -14.37
N HIS A 437 -4.39 11.81 -14.40
CA HIS A 437 -4.20 10.85 -15.49
C HIS A 437 -5.21 9.69 -15.41
N PRO A 438 -5.96 9.37 -16.48
CA PRO A 438 -7.06 8.40 -16.44
C PRO A 438 -6.62 6.93 -16.27
N ASP A 439 -5.37 6.60 -16.59
CA ASP A 439 -4.82 5.24 -16.49
C ASP A 439 -3.98 5.04 -15.21
N ILE A 440 -4.20 5.88 -14.19
CA ILE A 440 -3.53 5.79 -12.88
C ILE A 440 -4.62 5.67 -11.81
N LEU A 441 -4.44 4.77 -10.85
CA LEU A 441 -5.28 4.62 -9.67
C LEU A 441 -4.59 5.26 -8.46
N ILE A 442 -5.38 5.97 -7.64
CA ILE A 442 -4.88 6.69 -6.45
C ILE A 442 -5.33 5.95 -5.20
N GLY A 443 -4.53 5.04 -4.71
CA GLY A 443 -4.89 4.21 -3.55
C GLY A 443 -3.72 3.31 -3.18
N PHE A 444 -2.57 3.92 -2.91
CA PHE A 444 -1.33 3.23 -2.59
C PHE A 444 -0.73 3.90 -1.34
N SER A 445 -0.78 3.22 -0.20
CA SER A 445 -0.19 3.72 1.04
C SER A 445 1.05 2.96 1.48
N ASP A 446 1.17 1.70 1.07
CA ASP A 446 2.16 0.75 1.60
C ASP A 446 1.98 0.48 3.11
N ALA A 447 0.74 0.64 3.60
CA ALA A 447 0.41 0.45 5.02
C ALA A 447 0.70 -0.98 5.49
N GLY A 448 1.17 -1.12 6.73
CA GLY A 448 1.61 -2.41 7.29
C GLY A 448 3.05 -2.77 6.96
N ALA A 449 3.76 -1.95 6.14
CA ALA A 449 5.16 -2.10 5.82
C ALA A 449 5.97 -0.89 6.25
N HIS A 450 7.29 -1.06 6.34
CA HIS A 450 8.24 0.04 6.50
C HIS A 450 7.87 1.01 7.64
N LEU A 451 7.34 0.50 8.74
CA LEU A 451 6.73 1.26 9.84
C LEU A 451 7.60 2.42 10.36
N ARG A 452 8.92 2.26 10.30
CA ARG A 452 9.91 3.27 10.71
C ARG A 452 10.29 4.23 9.59
N ASN A 453 9.92 3.93 8.35
CA ASN A 453 10.46 4.63 7.19
C ASN A 453 9.43 5.51 6.48
N MET A 454 8.15 5.17 6.56
CA MET A 454 7.07 5.83 5.82
C MET A 454 5.82 6.00 6.68
N ALA A 455 4.98 6.98 6.32
CA ALA A 455 3.68 7.22 6.94
C ALA A 455 2.70 7.79 5.91
N HIS A 456 2.11 6.92 5.10
CA HIS A 456 1.19 7.30 4.03
C HIS A 456 -0.25 6.85 4.28
N TYR A 457 -0.58 6.40 5.49
CA TYR A 457 -1.92 5.95 5.91
C TYR A 457 -3.01 6.99 5.61
N ASN A 458 -2.69 8.27 5.76
CA ASN A 458 -3.62 9.39 5.58
C ASN A 458 -3.66 9.95 4.16
N PHE A 459 -3.19 9.20 3.15
CA PHE A 459 -3.17 9.65 1.75
C PHE A 459 -4.53 10.18 1.26
N PRO A 460 -5.70 9.67 1.71
CA PRO A 460 -6.99 10.23 1.29
C PRO A 460 -7.16 11.68 1.77
N MET A 461 -6.84 11.95 3.03
CA MET A 461 -6.94 13.29 3.61
C MET A 461 -5.99 14.27 2.91
N ARG A 462 -4.79 13.83 2.56
CA ARG A 462 -3.81 14.65 1.84
C ARG A 462 -4.24 14.97 0.41
N LEU A 463 -4.89 14.03 -0.30
CA LEU A 463 -5.50 14.33 -1.60
C LEU A 463 -6.62 15.34 -1.48
N LEU A 464 -7.56 15.12 -0.54
CA LEU A 464 -8.70 16.00 -0.31
C LEU A 464 -8.26 17.41 0.10
N LYS A 465 -7.26 17.53 0.99
CA LYS A 465 -6.63 18.81 1.33
C LYS A 465 -6.09 19.52 0.09
N ARG A 466 -5.31 18.83 -0.72
CA ARG A 466 -4.70 19.37 -1.95
C ARG A 466 -5.75 19.85 -2.96
N VAL A 467 -6.85 19.12 -3.11
CA VAL A 467 -7.95 19.50 -4.02
C VAL A 467 -8.68 20.74 -3.50
N ARG A 468 -9.03 20.75 -2.21
CA ARG A 468 -9.69 21.89 -1.56
C ARG A 468 -8.81 23.15 -1.60
N ASP A 469 -7.53 23.03 -1.30
CA ASP A 469 -6.61 24.17 -1.27
C ASP A 469 -6.42 24.76 -2.68
N ALA A 470 -6.30 23.90 -3.71
CA ALA A 470 -6.23 24.36 -5.11
C ALA A 470 -7.51 25.09 -5.55
N GLU A 471 -8.68 24.66 -5.08
CA GLU A 471 -9.94 25.36 -5.33
C GLU A 471 -9.95 26.74 -4.66
N ARG A 472 -9.54 26.81 -3.38
CA ARG A 472 -9.44 28.08 -2.62
C ARG A 472 -8.44 29.08 -3.23
N GLU A 473 -7.35 28.56 -3.81
CA GLU A 473 -6.33 29.35 -4.51
C GLU A 473 -6.75 29.77 -5.93
N GLY A 474 -7.93 29.37 -6.40
CA GLY A 474 -8.42 29.66 -7.75
C GLY A 474 -7.69 28.90 -8.87
N ALA A 475 -7.01 27.82 -8.54
CA ALA A 475 -6.27 26.95 -9.46
C ALA A 475 -6.73 25.49 -9.40
N PRO A 476 -8.04 25.19 -9.47
CA PRO A 476 -8.57 23.85 -9.34
C PRO A 476 -8.06 22.95 -10.46
N PHE A 477 -7.74 21.69 -10.13
CA PHE A 477 -7.34 20.67 -11.11
C PHE A 477 -8.26 19.45 -11.11
N MET A 478 -9.13 19.34 -10.10
CA MET A 478 -10.08 18.26 -9.90
C MET A 478 -11.17 18.75 -8.94
N SER A 479 -12.41 18.29 -9.08
CA SER A 479 -13.46 18.53 -8.08
C SER A 479 -13.29 17.60 -6.87
N VAL A 480 -13.88 17.98 -5.73
CA VAL A 480 -13.92 17.13 -4.53
C VAL A 480 -14.61 15.80 -4.84
N GLY A 481 -15.76 15.82 -5.54
CA GLY A 481 -16.45 14.60 -5.94
C GLY A 481 -15.60 13.67 -6.80
N ARG A 482 -14.81 14.22 -7.73
CA ARG A 482 -13.89 13.41 -8.54
C ARG A 482 -12.75 12.84 -7.67
N ALA A 483 -12.24 13.57 -6.68
CA ALA A 483 -11.23 13.07 -5.76
C ALA A 483 -11.78 11.91 -4.91
N VAL A 484 -13.01 12.05 -4.40
CA VAL A 484 -13.71 10.98 -3.67
C VAL A 484 -13.87 9.74 -4.56
N GLU A 485 -14.34 9.88 -5.80
CA GLU A 485 -14.44 8.75 -6.74
C GLU A 485 -13.10 8.06 -6.95
N ARG A 486 -12.00 8.82 -7.12
CA ARG A 486 -10.65 8.26 -7.32
C ARG A 486 -10.12 7.51 -6.11
N LEU A 487 -10.51 7.90 -4.90
CA LEU A 487 -10.13 7.26 -3.64
C LEU A 487 -11.01 6.06 -3.28
N SER A 488 -12.13 5.87 -3.94
CA SER A 488 -13.15 4.90 -3.54
C SER A 488 -13.61 4.02 -4.71
N SER A 489 -14.72 4.37 -5.34
CA SER A 489 -15.41 3.54 -6.33
C SER A 489 -14.61 3.26 -7.60
N GLU A 490 -13.73 4.15 -8.05
CA GLU A 490 -12.87 3.91 -9.23
C GLU A 490 -11.96 2.70 -9.00
N ILE A 491 -11.39 2.58 -7.80
CA ILE A 491 -10.56 1.45 -7.41
C ILE A 491 -11.41 0.20 -7.23
N ALA A 492 -12.49 0.30 -6.43
CA ALA A 492 -13.37 -0.82 -6.12
C ALA A 492 -13.95 -1.47 -7.39
N ARG A 493 -14.47 -0.66 -8.32
CA ARG A 493 -14.96 -1.14 -9.63
C ARG A 493 -13.87 -1.83 -10.45
N TRP A 494 -12.64 -1.29 -10.43
CA TRP A 494 -11.55 -1.90 -11.18
C TRP A 494 -11.09 -3.23 -10.56
N LEU A 495 -11.07 -3.33 -9.22
CA LEU A 495 -10.77 -4.57 -8.48
C LEU A 495 -11.92 -5.58 -8.54
N ASP A 496 -13.14 -5.16 -8.94
CA ASP A 496 -14.35 -5.96 -8.93
C ASP A 496 -14.78 -6.36 -7.50
N VAL A 497 -14.70 -5.40 -6.56
CA VAL A 497 -15.16 -5.55 -5.17
C VAL A 497 -16.28 -4.58 -4.85
N ASP A 498 -17.23 -5.00 -4.00
CA ASP A 498 -18.38 -4.18 -3.61
C ASP A 498 -17.98 -3.20 -2.49
N ALA A 499 -17.49 -2.01 -2.89
CA ALA A 499 -17.08 -0.92 -1.98
C ALA A 499 -17.14 0.45 -2.66
N GLY A 500 -17.00 1.51 -1.88
CA GLY A 500 -16.70 2.86 -2.36
C GLY A 500 -17.85 3.64 -2.95
N VAL A 501 -19.11 3.27 -2.67
CA VAL A 501 -20.31 3.97 -3.15
C VAL A 501 -21.32 4.14 -2.01
N LEU A 502 -21.90 5.36 -1.88
CA LEU A 502 -23.07 5.62 -1.04
C LEU A 502 -24.32 5.53 -1.90
N ALA A 503 -25.13 4.49 -1.70
CA ALA A 503 -26.42 4.33 -2.33
C ALA A 503 -27.36 3.50 -1.44
N VAL A 504 -28.65 3.73 -1.58
CA VAL A 504 -29.67 2.93 -0.86
C VAL A 504 -29.50 1.45 -1.20
N GLY A 505 -29.50 0.60 -0.20
CA GLY A 505 -29.28 -0.85 -0.29
C GLY A 505 -27.79 -1.26 -0.27
N LYS A 506 -26.86 -0.32 -0.36
CA LYS A 506 -25.42 -0.60 -0.25
C LYS A 506 -24.98 -0.60 1.22
N ARG A 507 -23.88 -1.26 1.46
CA ARG A 507 -23.19 -1.31 2.74
C ARG A 507 -22.81 0.09 3.21
N ALA A 508 -23.03 0.35 4.49
CA ALA A 508 -22.75 1.64 5.09
C ALA A 508 -21.28 1.76 5.55
N ASP A 509 -20.36 1.85 4.58
CA ASP A 509 -18.98 2.29 4.78
C ASP A 509 -18.96 3.79 4.51
N VAL A 510 -18.94 4.61 5.56
CA VAL A 510 -19.17 6.07 5.46
C VAL A 510 -18.09 6.83 6.24
N VAL A 511 -17.61 7.94 5.68
CA VAL A 511 -16.67 8.85 6.33
C VAL A 511 -17.28 10.24 6.42
N VAL A 512 -17.26 10.82 7.62
CA VAL A 512 -17.65 12.20 7.90
C VAL A 512 -16.39 13.02 8.09
N ILE A 513 -16.14 13.99 7.20
CA ILE A 513 -14.89 14.76 7.13
C ILE A 513 -15.17 16.23 7.41
N ASP A 514 -14.40 16.85 8.32
CA ASP A 514 -14.36 18.28 8.47
C ASP A 514 -13.42 18.92 7.43
N PRO A 515 -13.93 19.62 6.40
CA PRO A 515 -13.06 20.29 5.45
C PRO A 515 -12.20 21.40 6.09
N ALA A 516 -12.59 21.96 7.22
CA ALA A 516 -11.77 22.93 7.95
C ALA A 516 -10.59 22.26 8.69
N GLY A 517 -10.80 21.02 9.15
CA GLY A 517 -9.77 20.20 9.80
C GLY A 517 -8.70 19.64 8.87
N LEU A 518 -8.85 19.76 7.54
CA LEU A 518 -7.81 19.40 6.57
C LEU A 518 -6.70 20.46 6.54
N ASP A 519 -6.10 20.79 7.66
CA ASP A 519 -5.06 21.82 7.82
C ASP A 519 -3.63 21.26 7.71
N GLU A 520 -2.63 22.04 8.13
CA GLU A 520 -1.22 21.65 8.05
C GLU A 520 -0.86 20.48 8.99
N ALA A 521 -1.69 20.19 10.00
CA ALA A 521 -1.48 19.06 10.90
C ALA A 521 -1.59 17.70 10.15
N VAL A 522 -2.30 17.65 9.02
CA VAL A 522 -2.35 16.46 8.12
C VAL A 522 -0.95 16.05 7.63
N GLU A 523 -0.02 17.00 7.53
CA GLU A 523 1.35 16.75 7.08
C GLU A 523 2.32 16.42 8.24
N ALA A 524 1.93 16.70 9.49
CA ALA A 524 2.79 16.51 10.66
C ALA A 524 3.05 15.03 10.91
N ILE A 525 4.34 14.69 11.08
CA ILE A 525 4.76 13.31 11.35
C ILE A 525 5.00 13.12 12.85
N HIS A 526 4.60 11.95 13.35
CA HIS A 526 4.76 11.52 14.73
C HIS A 526 5.32 10.12 14.79
N GLU A 527 5.86 9.72 15.93
CA GLU A 527 6.24 8.35 16.24
C GLU A 527 5.31 7.80 17.32
N GLU A 528 4.65 6.67 17.04
CA GLU A 528 3.76 5.98 17.97
C GLU A 528 4.27 4.58 18.25
N PRO A 529 4.38 4.16 19.50
CA PRO A 529 4.79 2.80 19.81
C PRO A 529 3.71 1.80 19.41
N VAL A 530 4.12 0.67 18.85
CA VAL A 530 3.25 -0.48 18.57
C VAL A 530 3.52 -1.53 19.64
N PRO A 531 2.63 -1.69 20.64
CA PRO A 531 2.85 -2.60 21.76
C PRO A 531 3.10 -4.05 21.32
N GLU A 532 2.35 -4.51 20.33
CA GLU A 532 2.41 -5.87 19.77
C GLU A 532 3.76 -6.16 19.08
N LEU A 533 4.48 -5.12 18.67
CA LEU A 533 5.82 -5.21 18.09
C LEU A 533 6.91 -4.82 19.10
N ASN A 534 6.72 -5.19 20.38
CA ASN A 534 7.65 -4.87 21.49
C ASN A 534 7.93 -3.37 21.62
N GLY A 535 6.92 -2.54 21.35
CA GLY A 535 7.03 -1.09 21.42
C GLY A 535 7.83 -0.47 20.27
N LEU A 536 8.00 -1.16 19.14
CA LEU A 536 8.63 -0.58 17.94
C LEU A 536 7.88 0.71 17.55
N PRO A 537 8.55 1.85 17.42
CA PRO A 537 7.89 3.07 16.99
C PRO A 537 7.46 2.99 15.54
N ARG A 538 6.19 3.30 15.28
CA ARG A 538 5.62 3.48 13.93
C ARG A 538 5.59 4.96 13.60
N LEU A 539 5.95 5.34 12.39
CA LEU A 539 5.67 6.67 11.87
C LEU A 539 4.19 6.79 11.50
N VAL A 540 3.57 7.88 11.94
CA VAL A 540 2.17 8.19 11.65
C VAL A 540 2.00 9.66 11.31
N ARG A 541 0.91 9.99 10.59
CA ARG A 541 0.43 11.34 10.37
C ARG A 541 -1.04 11.37 10.80
N ARG A 542 -1.31 11.95 11.96
CA ARG A 542 -2.64 11.99 12.56
C ARG A 542 -3.14 13.41 12.67
N ASN A 543 -4.36 13.65 12.22
CA ASN A 543 -5.10 14.86 12.49
C ASN A 543 -6.54 14.50 12.87
N PRO A 544 -6.86 14.36 14.15
CA PRO A 544 -8.20 13.97 14.61
C PRO A 544 -9.28 14.99 14.25
N ARG A 545 -8.92 16.22 13.89
CA ARG A 545 -9.90 17.24 13.47
C ARG A 545 -10.35 17.07 12.00
N ALA A 546 -9.66 16.26 11.20
CA ALA A 546 -10.00 16.07 9.81
C ALA A 546 -11.12 15.04 9.61
N VAL A 547 -11.26 14.08 10.51
CA VAL A 547 -12.24 12.99 10.41
C VAL A 547 -13.09 12.96 11.68
N ASP A 548 -14.35 13.33 11.57
CA ASP A 548 -15.27 13.34 12.71
C ASP A 548 -15.78 11.94 13.03
N ALA A 549 -16.11 11.14 11.99
CA ALA A 549 -16.59 9.78 12.16
C ALA A 549 -16.24 8.88 10.96
N VAL A 550 -15.99 7.61 11.24
CA VAL A 550 -15.91 6.54 10.24
C VAL A 550 -16.86 5.42 10.64
N LEU A 551 -17.69 5.01 9.70
CA LEU A 551 -18.53 3.83 9.85
C LEU A 551 -18.02 2.73 8.91
N VAL A 552 -17.90 1.53 9.44
CA VAL A 552 -17.57 0.31 8.68
C VAL A 552 -18.74 -0.66 8.83
N ASN A 553 -19.33 -1.07 7.73
CA ASN A 553 -20.54 -1.92 7.73
C ASN A 553 -21.66 -1.40 8.67
N GLY A 554 -21.85 -0.06 8.70
CA GLY A 554 -22.86 0.60 9.54
C GLY A 554 -22.51 0.71 11.02
N ARG A 555 -21.33 0.29 11.47
CA ARG A 555 -20.87 0.41 12.86
C ARG A 555 -19.85 1.54 12.97
N LEU A 556 -20.00 2.36 13.99
CA LEU A 556 -19.07 3.46 14.26
C LEU A 556 -17.70 2.90 14.67
N ALA A 557 -16.69 3.08 13.82
CA ALA A 557 -15.32 2.60 13.98
C ALA A 557 -14.39 3.70 14.50
N VAL A 558 -14.69 4.97 14.15
CA VAL A 558 -13.92 6.14 14.59
C VAL A 558 -14.90 7.23 15.01
N GLU A 559 -14.64 7.88 16.13
CA GLU A 559 -15.39 9.02 16.64
C GLU A 559 -14.43 10.13 17.06
N ALA A 560 -14.70 11.36 16.62
CA ALA A 560 -13.85 12.52 16.88
C ALA A 560 -12.36 12.29 16.55
N GLY A 561 -12.09 11.58 15.44
CA GLY A 561 -10.75 11.25 14.95
C GLY A 561 -10.04 10.10 15.66
N GLU A 562 -10.65 9.49 16.68
CA GLU A 562 -10.06 8.38 17.42
C GLU A 562 -10.84 7.07 17.20
N PRO A 563 -10.14 5.92 17.04
CA PRO A 563 -10.76 4.62 16.98
C PRO A 563 -11.54 4.30 18.26
N VAL A 564 -12.72 3.69 18.11
CA VAL A 564 -13.49 3.22 19.27
C VAL A 564 -12.86 1.95 19.87
N ALA A 565 -13.05 1.72 21.16
CA ALA A 565 -12.41 0.62 21.88
C ALA A 565 -12.79 -0.77 21.38
N GLU A 566 -13.96 -0.92 20.76
CA GLU A 566 -14.45 -2.19 20.23
C GLU A 566 -13.86 -2.56 18.88
N LEU A 567 -13.24 -1.60 18.17
CA LEU A 567 -12.64 -1.84 16.85
C LEU A 567 -11.48 -2.85 16.96
N GLY A 568 -11.53 -3.93 16.19
CA GLY A 568 -10.54 -5.00 16.26
C GLY A 568 -10.74 -5.99 17.41
N HIS A 569 -11.73 -5.76 18.30
CA HIS A 569 -12.04 -6.63 19.43
C HIS A 569 -13.44 -7.25 19.35
N ALA A 570 -14.38 -6.54 18.73
CA ALA A 570 -15.74 -7.03 18.50
C ALA A 570 -15.99 -7.36 17.03
N PRO A 571 -16.73 -8.44 16.70
CA PRO A 571 -17.09 -8.75 15.32
C PRO A 571 -18.11 -7.76 14.76
N GLY A 572 -18.24 -7.73 13.42
CA GLY A 572 -19.29 -6.99 12.73
C GLY A 572 -18.86 -5.64 12.16
N TYR A 573 -17.59 -5.25 12.29
CA TYR A 573 -17.01 -4.15 11.52
C TYR A 573 -16.60 -4.65 10.13
N GLY A 574 -15.31 -4.84 9.88
CA GLY A 574 -14.82 -5.32 8.61
C GLY A 574 -15.26 -6.73 8.25
N ARG A 575 -15.17 -7.04 6.98
CA ARG A 575 -15.40 -8.39 6.44
C ARG A 575 -14.45 -8.68 5.28
N VAL A 576 -14.29 -9.94 4.94
CA VAL A 576 -13.56 -10.34 3.73
C VAL A 576 -14.44 -10.03 2.52
N LEU A 577 -13.91 -9.23 1.57
CA LEU A 577 -14.58 -8.93 0.30
C LEU A 577 -14.11 -9.88 -0.78
N GLU A 578 -15.06 -10.58 -1.37
CA GLU A 578 -14.81 -11.52 -2.45
C GLU A 578 -15.01 -10.81 -3.80
N ALA A 579 -14.01 -10.88 -4.67
CA ALA A 579 -14.10 -10.26 -5.99
C ALA A 579 -15.18 -10.91 -6.86
N GLY A 580 -16.00 -10.09 -7.53
CA GLY A 580 -17.13 -10.52 -8.35
C GLY A 580 -18.37 -10.93 -7.58
N VAL A 581 -18.39 -10.70 -6.27
CA VAL A 581 -19.57 -10.96 -5.41
C VAL A 581 -20.11 -9.62 -4.92
N GLU A 582 -21.39 -9.36 -5.18
CA GLU A 582 -22.12 -8.25 -4.57
C GLU A 582 -22.63 -8.64 -3.18
N SER A 583 -22.61 -7.70 -2.24
CA SER A 583 -23.15 -7.93 -0.89
C SER A 583 -24.64 -8.25 -0.95
N PRO A 584 -25.14 -9.17 -0.11
CA PRO A 584 -26.57 -9.45 -0.02
C PRO A 584 -27.37 -8.17 0.24
N GLY A 585 -28.41 -7.92 -0.55
CA GLY A 585 -29.25 -6.70 -0.46
C GLY A 585 -28.95 -5.63 -1.51
N THR A 586 -27.94 -5.81 -2.35
CA THR A 586 -27.64 -4.88 -3.46
C THR A 586 -28.60 -5.10 -4.62
N PRO A 587 -29.39 -4.10 -5.09
CA PRO A 587 -30.11 -4.20 -6.34
C PRO A 587 -29.11 -4.39 -7.48
N THR A 588 -29.27 -5.42 -8.29
CA THR A 588 -28.43 -5.62 -9.48
C THR A 588 -28.49 -4.40 -10.40
N LEU A 589 -27.35 -3.96 -10.94
CA LEU A 589 -27.25 -2.86 -11.92
C LEU A 589 -28.16 -3.05 -13.16
N SER A 590 -28.69 -4.24 -13.39
CA SER A 590 -29.70 -4.54 -14.41
C SER A 590 -31.09 -3.99 -14.07
N ALA A 591 -31.39 -3.69 -12.80
CA ALA A 591 -32.68 -3.17 -12.36
C ALA A 591 -32.77 -1.63 -12.39
N LEU A 592 -31.67 -0.93 -12.61
CA LEU A 592 -31.59 0.53 -12.67
C LEU A 592 -31.63 1.10 -14.11
N ARG A 593 -31.89 0.25 -15.12
CA ARG A 593 -32.20 0.70 -16.49
C ARG A 593 -33.70 0.60 -16.72
N VAL A 594 -34.45 1.54 -16.17
CA VAL A 594 -35.81 1.90 -16.63
C VAL A 594 -35.84 3.41 -16.84
#